data_24c28959f74ffb38781887461c75e367
#
_entry.id   24c28959f74ffb38781887461c75e367
#
_cell.length_a   1.000
_cell.length_b   1.000
_cell.length_c   1.000
_cell.angle_alpha   90.00
_cell.angle_beta   90.00
_cell.angle_gamma   90.00
#
_symmetry.space_group_name_H-M   'P 1'
#
loop_
_entity.id
_entity.type
_entity.pdbx_description
1 polymer ?
#
loop_
_entity_poly.entity_id
_entity_poly.type
_entity_poly.pdbx_seq_one_letter_code
_entity_poly.pdbx_strand_id
1 'polypeptide(L)'
;MFMGLVGSEMCIRDRDMNLIDIFELGGLNLPEVTKNTADFGSTKLFGGEIKISGIAGDQQASLIGQGCFAKGQLKSTYGTGCFLMANTGKKRQNSSNKLLSTIAYQVDDLCYALEGSIFMAGANFQWLRDKMNFFEDVSESEELAKRADPNTNVFLIPAFVGLGAPHWVPDARGAIFGLTRDSGREELSLATHEAVAFQTKEIISSLKNDGVKVDSVRIDGGLTRNAFFNQILSSVIELEVLCSKKVESTALGAAYLAGIGAGEVSLQDVSKNWSPKAEYNPDSSYDLGRYDTWKEFLNRLIS
;
A
#
# COMPACT_ATOMS: atom_id res chain seq x y z
N MET A 1 -11.97 8.67 12.60
CA MET A 1 -12.59 7.68 13.49
C MET A 1 -12.92 6.45 12.66
N PHE A 2 -12.19 5.37 12.84
CA PHE A 2 -12.36 4.13 12.05
C PHE A 2 -13.57 3.34 12.56
N MET A 3 -14.77 3.87 12.38
CA MET A 3 -15.99 3.15 12.77
C MET A 3 -16.41 2.03 11.80
N GLY A 4 -15.69 1.85 10.70
CA GLY A 4 -16.01 0.82 9.70
C GLY A 4 -15.49 -0.59 9.99
N LEU A 5 -14.66 -0.77 11.03
CA LEU A 5 -13.98 -2.05 11.29
C LEU A 5 -14.51 -2.81 12.50
N VAL A 6 -15.34 -2.18 13.32
CA VAL A 6 -15.80 -2.80 14.56
C VAL A 6 -17.03 -3.68 14.28
N GLY A 7 -16.87 -4.96 14.52
CA GLY A 7 -17.93 -5.95 14.34
C GLY A 7 -18.29 -6.25 12.88
N SER A 8 -17.52 -5.77 11.90
CA SER A 8 -17.70 -6.14 10.49
C SER A 8 -16.57 -7.02 10.02
N GLU A 9 -16.88 -8.13 9.39
CA GLU A 9 -15.91 -9.05 8.87
C GLU A 9 -15.46 -8.69 7.49
N MET A 10 -14.34 -8.03 7.39
CA MET A 10 -13.65 -7.81 6.11
C MET A 10 -13.27 -9.14 5.44
N CYS A 11 -13.17 -10.22 6.23
CA CYS A 11 -12.71 -11.52 5.72
C CYS A 11 -13.85 -12.48 5.33
N ILE A 12 -15.01 -12.42 5.96
CA ILE A 12 -16.09 -13.41 5.77
C ILE A 12 -17.47 -12.79 5.60
N ARG A 13 -17.56 -11.48 5.60
CA ARG A 13 -18.82 -10.72 5.51
C ARG A 13 -19.84 -11.07 6.57
N ASP A 14 -19.35 -11.29 7.76
CA ASP A 14 -20.15 -11.55 8.94
C ASP A 14 -19.87 -10.47 9.99
N ARG A 15 -20.67 -10.37 11.00
CA ARG A 15 -20.45 -9.51 12.16
C ARG A 15 -20.13 -10.36 13.36
N ASP A 16 -18.94 -10.16 13.91
CA ASP A 16 -18.55 -10.83 15.14
C ASP A 16 -19.31 -10.22 16.32
N MET A 17 -20.30 -10.96 16.80
CA MET A 17 -21.13 -10.52 17.93
C MET A 17 -20.32 -10.38 19.21
N ASN A 18 -19.23 -11.16 19.38
CA ASN A 18 -18.37 -11.02 20.55
C ASN A 18 -17.61 -9.68 20.50
N LEU A 19 -17.14 -9.24 19.32
CA LEU A 19 -16.52 -7.91 19.18
C LEU A 19 -17.54 -6.79 19.40
N ILE A 20 -18.79 -6.95 18.93
CA ILE A 20 -19.84 -5.98 19.18
C ILE A 20 -20.12 -5.85 20.68
N ASP A 21 -20.13 -6.94 21.42
CA ASP A 21 -20.31 -6.96 22.87
C ASP A 21 -19.10 -6.36 23.61
N ILE A 22 -17.88 -6.75 23.24
CA ILE A 22 -16.63 -6.21 23.83
C ILE A 22 -16.55 -4.69 23.68
N PHE A 23 -16.98 -4.16 22.54
CA PHE A 23 -16.97 -2.72 22.26
C PHE A 23 -18.27 -2.00 22.69
N GLU A 24 -19.20 -2.71 23.35
CA GLU A 24 -20.47 -2.16 23.84
C GLU A 24 -21.34 -1.52 22.74
N LEU A 25 -21.33 -2.09 21.52
CA LEU A 25 -21.99 -1.53 20.33
C LEU A 25 -23.39 -2.13 20.08
N GLY A 26 -23.88 -3.03 20.94
CA GLY A 26 -25.16 -3.75 20.76
C GLY A 26 -26.40 -2.85 20.66
N GLY A 27 -26.32 -1.59 21.09
CA GLY A 27 -27.37 -0.59 20.96
C GLY A 27 -27.35 0.24 19.66
N LEU A 28 -26.36 0.04 18.80
CA LEU A 28 -26.21 0.80 17.56
C LEU A 28 -26.96 0.13 16.40
N ASN A 29 -27.59 0.96 15.56
CA ASN A 29 -28.11 0.50 14.29
C ASN A 29 -26.96 0.40 13.27
N LEU A 30 -26.42 -0.80 13.11
CA LEU A 30 -25.32 -1.08 12.21
C LEU A 30 -25.83 -1.21 10.76
N PRO A 31 -25.11 -0.60 9.76
CA PRO A 31 -25.50 -0.69 8.35
C PRO A 31 -25.48 -2.13 7.84
N GLU A 32 -26.32 -2.45 6.86
CA GLU A 32 -26.33 -3.75 6.19
C GLU A 32 -25.01 -3.97 5.44
N VAL A 33 -24.49 -5.20 5.47
CA VAL A 33 -23.32 -5.62 4.69
C VAL A 33 -23.79 -6.03 3.29
N THR A 34 -23.47 -5.22 2.29
CA THR A 34 -23.91 -5.44 0.89
C THR A 34 -22.72 -5.64 -0.04
N LYS A 35 -23.01 -5.89 -1.33
CA LYS A 35 -22.01 -5.85 -2.41
C LYS A 35 -21.47 -4.44 -2.58
N ASN A 36 -20.32 -4.31 -3.27
CA ASN A 36 -19.77 -3.00 -3.63
C ASN A 36 -20.62 -2.23 -4.63
N THR A 37 -21.47 -2.94 -5.38
CA THR A 37 -22.39 -2.38 -6.37
C THR A 37 -23.82 -2.78 -5.99
N ALA A 38 -24.60 -1.80 -5.55
CA ALA A 38 -25.99 -1.94 -5.14
C ALA A 38 -26.73 -0.60 -5.27
N ASP A 39 -28.00 -0.58 -4.96
CA ASP A 39 -28.74 0.69 -4.82
C ASP A 39 -28.52 1.21 -3.38
N PHE A 40 -27.71 2.27 -3.26
CA PHE A 40 -27.43 2.97 -2.00
C PHE A 40 -28.27 4.25 -1.86
N GLY A 41 -29.27 4.45 -2.73
CA GLY A 41 -30.10 5.64 -2.80
C GLY A 41 -29.63 6.64 -3.85
N SER A 42 -30.05 7.89 -3.70
CA SER A 42 -29.73 8.95 -4.63
C SER A 42 -29.42 10.29 -3.93
N THR A 43 -28.80 11.20 -4.65
CA THR A 43 -28.54 12.56 -4.21
C THR A 43 -29.01 13.59 -5.24
N LYS A 44 -29.45 14.79 -4.77
CA LYS A 44 -29.85 15.91 -5.61
C LYS A 44 -28.89 17.11 -5.48
N LEU A 45 -27.77 16.92 -4.77
CA LEU A 45 -26.83 18.03 -4.45
C LEU A 45 -26.14 18.63 -5.68
N PHE A 46 -26.12 17.92 -6.82
CA PHE A 46 -25.37 18.33 -8.01
C PHE A 46 -26.29 18.74 -9.18
N GLY A 47 -27.50 19.22 -8.89
CA GLY A 47 -28.39 19.78 -9.92
C GLY A 47 -29.28 18.79 -10.67
N GLY A 48 -29.35 17.55 -10.21
CA GLY A 48 -30.19 16.47 -10.72
C GLY A 48 -30.19 15.29 -9.77
N GLU A 49 -31.06 14.31 -10.01
CA GLU A 49 -31.05 13.08 -9.23
C GLU A 49 -29.97 12.16 -9.76
N ILE A 50 -28.96 11.88 -8.92
CA ILE A 50 -27.83 11.00 -9.23
C ILE A 50 -27.91 9.79 -8.29
N LYS A 51 -27.96 8.59 -8.84
CA LYS A 51 -27.92 7.33 -8.08
C LYS A 51 -26.55 7.13 -7.45
N ILE A 52 -26.52 6.63 -6.22
CA ILE A 52 -25.33 6.13 -5.54
C ILE A 52 -25.33 4.62 -5.73
N SER A 53 -24.48 4.14 -6.67
CA SER A 53 -24.49 2.74 -7.14
C SER A 53 -23.19 1.99 -6.87
N GLY A 54 -22.20 2.65 -6.22
CA GLY A 54 -20.93 2.03 -5.86
C GLY A 54 -20.38 2.54 -4.54
N ILE A 55 -19.84 1.64 -3.73
CA ILE A 55 -19.19 1.95 -2.45
C ILE A 55 -18.02 0.99 -2.19
N ALA A 56 -16.91 1.49 -1.66
CA ALA A 56 -15.79 0.67 -1.21
C ALA A 56 -14.97 1.40 -0.14
N GLY A 57 -14.21 0.66 0.65
CA GLY A 57 -13.09 1.21 1.41
C GLY A 57 -12.00 1.72 0.46
N ASP A 58 -11.15 2.62 0.92
CA ASP A 58 -10.15 3.31 0.10
C ASP A 58 -9.17 2.33 -0.56
N GLN A 59 -8.69 1.32 0.17
CA GLN A 59 -7.75 0.34 -0.35
C GLN A 59 -8.39 -0.59 -1.40
N GLN A 60 -9.65 -1.00 -1.17
CA GLN A 60 -10.45 -1.77 -2.12
C GLN A 60 -10.75 -0.95 -3.39
N ALA A 61 -11.13 0.31 -3.22
CA ALA A 61 -11.34 1.22 -4.34
C ALA A 61 -10.04 1.39 -5.16
N SER A 62 -8.88 1.59 -4.51
CA SER A 62 -7.59 1.67 -5.19
C SER A 62 -7.26 0.39 -5.97
N LEU A 63 -7.55 -0.80 -5.40
CA LEU A 63 -7.36 -2.08 -6.10
C LEU A 63 -8.16 -2.15 -7.41
N ILE A 64 -9.40 -1.68 -7.37
CA ILE A 64 -10.28 -1.59 -8.55
C ILE A 64 -9.78 -0.54 -9.53
N GLY A 65 -9.40 0.65 -9.05
CA GLY A 65 -8.84 1.71 -9.89
C GLY A 65 -7.55 1.32 -10.60
N GLN A 66 -6.77 0.45 -9.98
CA GLN A 66 -5.58 -0.17 -10.56
C GLN A 66 -5.91 -1.39 -11.45
N GLY A 67 -7.17 -1.80 -11.57
CA GLY A 67 -7.56 -2.94 -12.41
C GLY A 67 -6.96 -4.28 -11.95
N CYS A 68 -6.71 -4.46 -10.66
CA CYS A 68 -6.12 -5.67 -10.10
C CYS A 68 -7.16 -6.76 -9.85
N PHE A 69 -7.73 -7.34 -10.91
CA PHE A 69 -8.83 -8.30 -10.82
C PHE A 69 -8.39 -9.76 -10.91
N ALA A 70 -7.23 -10.05 -11.48
CA ALA A 70 -6.72 -11.40 -11.57
C ALA A 70 -5.93 -11.78 -10.30
N LYS A 71 -5.98 -13.08 -9.96
CA LYS A 71 -5.19 -13.63 -8.85
C LYS A 71 -3.69 -13.35 -9.07
N GLY A 72 -3.02 -12.85 -8.04
CA GLY A 72 -1.61 -12.48 -8.04
C GLY A 72 -1.34 -11.03 -8.47
N GLN A 73 -2.33 -10.33 -9.03
CA GLN A 73 -2.16 -8.89 -9.28
C GLN A 73 -2.09 -8.13 -7.95
N LEU A 74 -1.10 -7.28 -7.85
CA LEU A 74 -0.75 -6.52 -6.67
C LEU A 74 -0.77 -5.03 -6.97
N LYS A 75 -1.45 -4.27 -6.12
CA LYS A 75 -1.32 -2.82 -6.08
C LYS A 75 -0.56 -2.38 -4.83
N SER A 76 0.13 -1.26 -4.92
CA SER A 76 0.77 -0.60 -3.78
C SER A 76 0.59 0.91 -3.88
N THR A 77 -0.04 1.50 -2.87
CA THR A 77 -0.32 2.95 -2.82
C THR A 77 0.64 3.61 -1.85
N TYR A 78 1.53 4.47 -2.36
CA TYR A 78 2.56 5.18 -1.59
C TYR A 78 2.10 6.62 -1.27
N GLY A 79 1.36 6.75 -0.16
CA GLY A 79 0.96 8.02 0.44
C GLY A 79 1.81 8.37 1.66
N THR A 80 1.19 8.84 2.75
CA THR A 80 1.83 9.03 4.07
C THR A 80 2.47 7.74 4.57
N GLY A 81 1.69 6.65 4.56
CA GLY A 81 2.15 5.28 4.64
C GLY A 81 2.11 4.60 3.27
N CYS A 82 2.29 3.29 3.27
CA CYS A 82 2.12 2.47 2.06
C CYS A 82 1.22 1.28 2.36
N PHE A 83 0.30 1.01 1.44
CA PHE A 83 -0.66 -0.08 1.56
C PHE A 83 -0.62 -0.97 0.32
N LEU A 84 -0.16 -2.19 0.53
CA LEU A 84 -0.12 -3.23 -0.50
C LEU A 84 -1.34 -4.12 -0.38
N MET A 85 -1.94 -4.47 -1.52
CA MET A 85 -3.05 -5.41 -1.57
C MET A 85 -2.90 -6.33 -2.79
N ALA A 86 -2.78 -7.62 -2.53
CA ALA A 86 -2.65 -8.67 -3.54
C ALA A 86 -3.97 -9.44 -3.67
N ASN A 87 -4.53 -9.48 -4.86
CA ASN A 87 -5.72 -10.28 -5.15
C ASN A 87 -5.40 -11.78 -5.05
N THR A 88 -6.11 -12.51 -4.18
CA THR A 88 -5.93 -13.95 -3.96
C THR A 88 -7.02 -14.80 -4.65
N GLY A 89 -7.99 -14.15 -5.31
CA GLY A 89 -9.08 -14.79 -6.02
C GLY A 89 -10.29 -15.09 -5.14
N LYS A 90 -11.10 -16.07 -5.57
CA LYS A 90 -12.41 -16.37 -4.96
C LYS A 90 -12.36 -17.17 -3.65
N LYS A 91 -11.19 -17.66 -3.27
CA LYS A 91 -11.02 -18.41 -2.02
C LYS A 91 -10.24 -17.57 -1.02
N ARG A 92 -10.79 -17.43 0.19
CA ARG A 92 -10.08 -16.80 1.30
C ARG A 92 -8.77 -17.53 1.55
N GLN A 93 -7.69 -16.77 1.66
CA GLN A 93 -6.37 -17.27 2.01
C GLN A 93 -5.95 -16.64 3.33
N ASN A 94 -5.63 -17.48 4.32
CA ASN A 94 -5.03 -17.01 5.56
C ASN A 94 -3.52 -16.88 5.35
N SER A 95 -2.95 -15.80 5.87
CA SER A 95 -1.51 -15.62 5.89
C SER A 95 -0.90 -16.29 7.12
N SER A 96 0.16 -17.08 6.91
CA SER A 96 1.05 -17.54 7.98
C SER A 96 2.21 -16.57 8.23
N ASN A 97 2.33 -15.54 7.40
CA ASN A 97 3.38 -14.53 7.45
C ASN A 97 2.87 -13.15 7.92
N LYS A 98 1.83 -13.14 8.77
CA LYS A 98 1.27 -11.96 9.44
C LYS A 98 0.73 -10.87 8.50
N LEU A 99 0.30 -11.23 7.29
CA LEU A 99 -0.49 -10.35 6.44
C LEU A 99 -1.97 -10.46 6.80
N LEU A 100 -2.74 -9.43 6.50
CA LEU A 100 -4.18 -9.40 6.78
C LEU A 100 -4.95 -10.03 5.62
N SER A 101 -5.82 -11.00 5.93
CA SER A 101 -6.81 -11.47 4.96
C SER A 101 -7.97 -10.50 4.92
N THR A 102 -8.36 -10.05 3.74
CA THR A 102 -9.45 -9.08 3.58
C THR A 102 -10.30 -9.44 2.36
N ILE A 103 -11.49 -8.83 2.27
CA ILE A 103 -12.28 -8.83 1.05
C ILE A 103 -11.69 -7.80 0.10
N ALA A 104 -11.33 -8.23 -1.10
CA ALA A 104 -10.87 -7.35 -2.17
C ALA A 104 -12.04 -6.53 -2.75
N TYR A 105 -13.09 -7.22 -3.16
CA TYR A 105 -14.34 -6.64 -3.66
C TYR A 105 -15.40 -7.72 -3.85
N GLN A 106 -16.65 -7.29 -3.97
CA GLN A 106 -17.76 -8.09 -4.47
C GLN A 106 -18.62 -7.26 -5.42
N VAL A 107 -18.49 -7.55 -6.70
CA VAL A 107 -19.42 -7.08 -7.75
C VAL A 107 -20.39 -8.23 -8.04
N ASP A 108 -19.96 -9.25 -8.74
CA ASP A 108 -20.72 -10.49 -8.94
C ASP A 108 -20.25 -11.55 -7.93
N ASP A 109 -19.00 -11.95 -8.04
CA ASP A 109 -18.35 -12.91 -7.18
C ASP A 109 -17.60 -12.20 -6.04
N LEU A 110 -17.52 -12.87 -4.89
CA LEU A 110 -16.70 -12.44 -3.77
C LEU A 110 -15.24 -12.77 -4.06
N CYS A 111 -14.38 -11.74 -4.03
CA CYS A 111 -12.94 -11.85 -4.20
C CYS A 111 -12.22 -11.43 -2.93
N TYR A 112 -11.13 -12.11 -2.63
CA TYR A 112 -10.30 -11.90 -1.44
C TYR A 112 -8.93 -11.32 -1.81
N ALA A 113 -8.28 -10.73 -0.82
CA ALA A 113 -6.91 -10.24 -0.92
C ALA A 113 -6.12 -10.56 0.35
N LEU A 114 -4.80 -10.54 0.22
CA LEU A 114 -3.87 -10.34 1.34
C LEU A 114 -3.37 -8.91 1.32
N GLU A 115 -3.34 -8.29 2.50
CA GLU A 115 -2.97 -6.89 2.69
C GLU A 115 -1.79 -6.78 3.65
N GLY A 116 -0.85 -5.89 3.30
CA GLY A 116 0.23 -5.45 4.17
C GLY A 116 0.33 -3.94 4.20
N SER A 117 0.60 -3.36 5.37
CA SER A 117 0.72 -1.92 5.57
C SER A 117 2.08 -1.53 6.13
N ILE A 118 2.65 -0.47 5.57
CA ILE A 118 3.85 0.23 6.02
C ILE A 118 3.38 1.58 6.56
N PHE A 119 3.65 1.85 7.83
CA PHE A 119 3.12 3.07 8.47
C PHE A 119 3.82 4.34 8.01
N MET A 120 5.09 4.23 7.62
CA MET A 120 5.94 5.35 7.26
C MET A 120 6.50 5.17 5.85
N ALA A 121 5.93 5.88 4.86
CA ALA A 121 6.43 5.95 3.49
C ALA A 121 6.72 7.40 3.11
N GLY A 122 5.81 8.12 2.50
CA GLY A 122 5.97 9.54 2.19
C GLY A 122 6.20 10.42 3.42
N ALA A 123 5.67 10.00 4.58
CA ALA A 123 5.91 10.69 5.84
C ALA A 123 7.39 10.74 6.27
N ASN A 124 8.23 9.79 5.82
CA ASN A 124 9.68 9.84 6.07
C ASN A 124 10.31 11.06 5.40
N PHE A 125 9.91 11.35 4.17
CA PHE A 125 10.41 12.51 3.42
C PHE A 125 9.89 13.82 4.01
N GLN A 126 8.63 13.84 4.47
CA GLN A 126 8.10 14.99 5.22
C GLN A 126 8.89 15.22 6.51
N TRP A 127 9.26 14.15 7.22
CA TRP A 127 10.10 14.27 8.42
C TRP A 127 11.49 14.83 8.10
N LEU A 128 12.14 14.38 7.02
CA LEU A 128 13.43 14.95 6.57
C LEU A 128 13.29 16.45 6.24
N ARG A 129 12.19 16.85 5.61
CA ARG A 129 11.91 18.27 5.30
C ARG A 129 11.62 19.08 6.56
N ASP A 130 10.60 18.65 7.34
CA ASP A 130 9.97 19.48 8.36
C ASP A 130 10.70 19.47 9.72
N LYS A 131 11.46 18.41 9.99
CA LYS A 131 12.17 18.24 11.27
C LYS A 131 13.68 18.27 11.14
N MET A 132 14.20 17.74 10.02
CA MET A 132 15.64 17.70 9.78
C MET A 132 16.10 18.88 8.90
N ASN A 133 15.19 19.58 8.24
CA ASN A 133 15.46 20.72 7.35
C ASN A 133 16.48 20.39 6.24
N PHE A 134 16.39 19.22 5.64
CA PHE A 134 17.32 18.76 4.61
C PHE A 134 17.06 19.42 3.26
N PHE A 135 15.81 19.77 2.99
CA PHE A 135 15.33 20.41 1.76
C PHE A 135 14.05 21.19 2.02
N GLU A 136 13.67 22.08 1.12
CA GLU A 136 12.42 22.84 1.19
C GLU A 136 11.26 22.08 0.53
N ASP A 137 11.55 21.38 -0.58
CA ASP A 137 10.58 20.54 -1.29
C ASP A 137 11.01 19.08 -1.31
N VAL A 138 10.06 18.17 -1.11
CA VAL A 138 10.31 16.71 -1.08
C VAL A 138 10.91 16.21 -2.39
N SER A 139 10.65 16.87 -3.53
CA SER A 139 11.25 16.50 -4.83
C SER A 139 12.77 16.61 -4.85
N GLU A 140 13.36 17.46 -4.00
CA GLU A 140 14.82 17.61 -3.89
C GLU A 140 15.51 16.37 -3.29
N SER A 141 14.73 15.52 -2.59
CA SER A 141 15.25 14.28 -1.99
C SER A 141 15.88 13.33 -3.01
N GLU A 142 15.38 13.33 -4.26
CA GLU A 142 15.91 12.54 -5.36
C GLU A 142 17.34 12.96 -5.70
N GLU A 143 17.56 14.26 -5.88
CA GLU A 143 18.89 14.79 -6.24
C GLU A 143 19.91 14.65 -5.10
N LEU A 144 19.44 14.72 -3.85
CA LEU A 144 20.29 14.42 -2.69
C LEU A 144 20.69 12.94 -2.69
N ALA A 145 19.74 12.03 -2.81
CA ALA A 145 19.99 10.60 -2.79
C ALA A 145 20.95 10.15 -3.92
N LYS A 146 20.84 10.75 -5.11
CA LYS A 146 21.74 10.46 -6.24
C LYS A 146 23.19 10.87 -6.00
N ARG A 147 23.43 11.82 -5.07
CA ARG A 147 24.78 12.29 -4.71
C ARG A 147 25.40 11.54 -3.53
N ALA A 148 24.62 10.66 -2.87
CA ALA A 148 25.12 9.84 -1.79
C ALA A 148 26.27 8.94 -2.27
N ASP A 149 27.20 8.63 -1.39
CA ASP A 149 28.21 7.60 -1.66
C ASP A 149 27.48 6.25 -1.88
N PRO A 150 27.64 5.63 -3.06
CA PRO A 150 26.99 4.34 -3.34
C PRO A 150 27.44 3.22 -2.40
N ASN A 151 28.59 3.36 -1.74
CA ASN A 151 29.11 2.41 -0.76
C ASN A 151 28.75 2.77 0.68
N THR A 152 27.88 3.75 0.89
CA THR A 152 27.48 4.15 2.24
C THR A 152 26.86 2.98 3.01
N ASN A 153 27.19 2.88 4.31
CA ASN A 153 26.59 1.93 5.23
C ASN A 153 25.50 2.58 6.11
N VAL A 154 24.98 3.73 5.69
CA VAL A 154 23.89 4.40 6.40
C VAL A 154 22.57 3.74 6.02
N PHE A 155 21.82 3.35 7.06
CA PHE A 155 20.50 2.70 6.94
C PHE A 155 19.51 3.35 7.90
N LEU A 156 18.26 3.49 7.46
CA LEU A 156 17.15 3.99 8.25
C LEU A 156 16.15 2.86 8.51
N ILE A 157 15.78 2.67 9.77
CA ILE A 157 14.59 1.91 10.16
C ILE A 157 13.50 2.91 10.55
N PRO A 158 12.50 3.19 9.70
CA PRO A 158 11.57 4.30 9.92
C PRO A 158 10.38 3.90 10.81
N ALA A 159 10.65 3.33 11.97
CA ALA A 159 9.62 2.89 12.93
C ALA A 159 9.12 4.05 13.81
N PHE A 160 8.87 5.24 13.25
CA PHE A 160 8.52 6.44 14.03
C PHE A 160 7.18 6.30 14.80
N VAL A 161 6.28 5.47 14.28
CA VAL A 161 4.99 5.13 14.90
C VAL A 161 4.82 3.62 15.07
N GLY A 162 5.92 2.90 15.27
CA GLY A 162 5.96 1.45 15.25
C GLY A 162 6.15 0.86 13.86
N LEU A 163 6.12 -0.46 13.78
CA LEU A 163 6.22 -1.23 12.54
C LEU A 163 4.90 -1.93 12.24
N GLY A 164 4.45 -1.81 10.99
CA GLY A 164 3.32 -2.53 10.46
C GLY A 164 3.67 -3.96 10.02
N ALA A 165 3.00 -4.44 8.98
CA ALA A 165 3.23 -5.77 8.42
C ALA A 165 4.67 -5.92 7.88
N PRO A 166 5.28 -7.11 8.01
CA PRO A 166 4.80 -8.31 8.69
C PRO A 166 5.16 -8.37 10.18
N HIS A 167 5.77 -7.33 10.73
CA HIS A 167 6.37 -7.36 12.08
C HIS A 167 5.34 -7.14 13.18
N TRP A 168 4.49 -6.10 13.04
CA TRP A 168 3.46 -5.68 14.01
C TRP A 168 4.05 -5.37 15.39
N VAL A 169 5.09 -4.52 15.42
CA VAL A 169 5.75 -4.07 16.65
C VAL A 169 5.40 -2.61 16.93
N PRO A 170 4.36 -2.32 17.73
CA PRO A 170 3.87 -0.95 17.95
C PRO A 170 4.86 -0.09 18.74
N ASP A 171 5.70 -0.71 19.57
CA ASP A 171 6.65 -0.03 20.45
C ASP A 171 8.02 0.18 19.81
N ALA A 172 8.27 -0.33 18.60
CA ALA A 172 9.48 -0.01 17.85
C ALA A 172 9.58 1.49 17.61
N ARG A 173 10.80 2.02 17.61
CA ARG A 173 11.08 3.42 17.29
C ARG A 173 12.12 3.51 16.20
N GLY A 174 12.09 4.64 15.44
CA GLY A 174 13.01 4.87 14.34
C GLY A 174 14.46 4.84 14.79
N ALA A 175 15.33 4.28 13.95
CA ALA A 175 16.76 4.21 14.19
C ALA A 175 17.56 4.44 12.90
N ILE A 176 18.73 5.04 13.04
CA ILE A 176 19.70 5.23 11.97
C ILE A 176 20.94 4.45 12.36
N PHE A 177 21.44 3.62 11.45
CA PHE A 177 22.66 2.82 11.63
C PHE A 177 23.73 3.22 10.64
N GLY A 178 24.98 2.94 10.98
CA GLY A 178 26.13 3.10 10.08
C GLY A 178 26.63 4.54 9.90
N LEU A 179 26.24 5.49 10.76
CA LEU A 179 26.72 6.87 10.69
C LEU A 179 28.23 6.96 10.90
N THR A 180 28.88 7.74 10.05
CA THR A 180 30.29 8.16 10.16
C THR A 180 30.38 9.69 10.19
N ARG A 181 31.59 10.23 10.30
CA ARG A 181 31.81 11.69 10.22
C ARG A 181 31.44 12.29 8.87
N ASP A 182 31.46 11.48 7.82
CA ASP A 182 31.21 11.89 6.44
C ASP A 182 29.75 11.67 6.03
N SER A 183 28.92 11.09 6.93
CA SER A 183 27.48 10.89 6.68
C SER A 183 26.75 12.21 6.76
N GLY A 184 26.04 12.55 5.70
CA GLY A 184 25.25 13.76 5.58
C GLY A 184 23.80 13.53 5.16
N ARG A 185 23.19 14.57 4.69
CA ARG A 185 21.80 14.55 4.20
C ARG A 185 21.62 13.70 2.93
N GLU A 186 22.68 13.54 2.15
CA GLU A 186 22.73 12.74 0.95
C GLU A 186 22.53 11.26 1.28
N GLU A 187 23.33 10.72 2.20
CA GLU A 187 23.24 9.32 2.66
C GLU A 187 21.92 9.03 3.36
N LEU A 188 21.43 9.97 4.17
CA LEU A 188 20.13 9.81 4.84
C LEU A 188 18.96 9.88 3.85
N SER A 189 19.08 10.69 2.78
CA SER A 189 18.08 10.71 1.73
C SER A 189 18.04 9.39 0.97
N LEU A 190 19.20 8.82 0.61
CA LEU A 190 19.28 7.48 0.00
C LEU A 190 18.69 6.42 0.90
N ALA A 191 19.13 6.35 2.17
CA ALA A 191 18.64 5.40 3.16
C ALA A 191 17.13 5.50 3.37
N THR A 192 16.54 6.68 3.19
CA THR A 192 15.09 6.88 3.29
C THR A 192 14.35 6.27 2.10
N HIS A 193 14.84 6.42 0.88
CA HIS A 193 14.27 5.77 -0.31
C HIS A 193 14.35 4.25 -0.19
N GLU A 194 15.52 3.76 0.20
CA GLU A 194 15.75 2.32 0.40
C GLU A 194 14.90 1.73 1.50
N ALA A 195 14.72 2.42 2.63
CA ALA A 195 13.92 1.93 3.75
C ALA A 195 12.47 1.63 3.36
N VAL A 196 11.86 2.45 2.51
CA VAL A 196 10.49 2.21 2.00
C VAL A 196 10.48 1.01 1.07
N ALA A 197 11.49 0.91 0.18
CA ALA A 197 11.61 -0.23 -0.74
C ALA A 197 11.88 -1.55 0.01
N PHE A 198 12.73 -1.54 1.05
CA PHE A 198 13.04 -2.70 1.87
C PHE A 198 11.82 -3.22 2.65
N GLN A 199 11.05 -2.33 3.26
CA GLN A 199 9.79 -2.71 3.91
C GLN A 199 8.79 -3.30 2.89
N THR A 200 8.73 -2.75 1.67
CA THR A 200 7.92 -3.31 0.60
C THR A 200 8.37 -4.72 0.23
N LYS A 201 9.70 -4.97 0.15
CA LYS A 201 10.26 -6.31 -0.08
C LYS A 201 9.88 -7.30 1.01
N GLU A 202 9.85 -6.88 2.29
CA GLU A 202 9.38 -7.73 3.41
C GLU A 202 7.94 -8.21 3.20
N ILE A 203 7.03 -7.31 2.80
CA ILE A 203 5.63 -7.67 2.53
C ILE A 203 5.52 -8.57 1.30
N ILE A 204 6.22 -8.28 0.21
CA ILE A 204 6.21 -9.10 -1.00
C ILE A 204 6.79 -10.49 -0.71
N SER A 205 7.85 -10.58 0.09
CA SER A 205 8.42 -11.85 0.53
C SER A 205 7.40 -12.66 1.35
N SER A 206 6.66 -12.01 2.23
CA SER A 206 5.57 -12.62 2.99
C SER A 206 4.45 -13.14 2.08
N LEU A 207 4.05 -12.38 1.04
CA LEU A 207 3.10 -12.83 0.02
C LEU A 207 3.59 -14.07 -0.72
N LYS A 208 4.86 -14.06 -1.15
CA LYS A 208 5.49 -15.21 -1.86
C LYS A 208 5.54 -16.45 -0.95
N ASN A 209 5.90 -16.27 0.33
CA ASN A 209 5.92 -17.35 1.32
C ASN A 209 4.53 -17.93 1.61
N ASP A 210 3.48 -17.11 1.51
CA ASP A 210 2.08 -17.55 1.57
C ASP A 210 1.58 -18.17 0.25
N GLY A 211 2.45 -18.31 -0.76
CA GLY A 211 2.14 -18.94 -2.04
C GLY A 211 1.39 -18.02 -3.03
N VAL A 212 1.40 -16.72 -2.81
CA VAL A 212 0.88 -15.74 -3.79
C VAL A 212 1.96 -15.49 -4.83
N LYS A 213 1.68 -15.84 -6.07
CA LYS A 213 2.56 -15.53 -7.19
C LYS A 213 2.36 -14.08 -7.61
N VAL A 214 3.40 -13.28 -7.48
CA VAL A 214 3.41 -11.86 -7.87
C VAL A 214 4.46 -11.69 -8.97
N ASP A 215 4.06 -11.22 -10.13
CA ASP A 215 4.94 -11.02 -11.29
C ASP A 215 5.29 -9.53 -11.50
N SER A 216 4.42 -8.61 -11.08
CA SER A 216 4.63 -7.16 -11.15
C SER A 216 3.84 -6.43 -10.07
N VAL A 217 4.19 -5.18 -9.81
CA VAL A 217 3.51 -4.32 -8.85
C VAL A 217 2.98 -3.06 -9.54
N ARG A 218 1.68 -2.80 -9.43
CA ARG A 218 1.07 -1.55 -9.88
C ARG A 218 1.12 -0.54 -8.76
N ILE A 219 1.72 0.62 -9.02
CA ILE A 219 1.94 1.63 -7.98
C ILE A 219 1.22 2.95 -8.28
N ASP A 220 0.77 3.61 -7.21
CA ASP A 220 0.23 4.95 -7.21
C ASP A 220 0.57 5.71 -5.93
N GLY A 221 0.03 6.92 -5.80
CA GLY A 221 0.28 7.80 -4.67
C GLY A 221 1.40 8.82 -4.92
N GLY A 222 1.54 9.75 -3.98
CA GLY A 222 2.41 10.93 -4.17
C GLY A 222 3.89 10.61 -4.38
N LEU A 223 4.41 9.60 -3.66
CA LEU A 223 5.83 9.22 -3.73
C LEU A 223 6.21 8.63 -5.10
N THR A 224 5.26 8.07 -5.84
CA THR A 224 5.52 7.48 -7.17
C THR A 224 5.84 8.51 -8.26
N ARG A 225 5.74 9.80 -7.96
CA ARG A 225 6.24 10.87 -8.83
C ARG A 225 7.76 10.91 -8.90
N ASN A 226 8.44 10.32 -7.91
CA ASN A 226 9.90 10.22 -7.83
C ASN A 226 10.38 9.01 -8.64
N ALA A 227 11.01 9.26 -9.78
CA ALA A 227 11.48 8.21 -10.69
C ALA A 227 12.64 7.39 -10.08
N PHE A 228 13.48 8.03 -9.28
CA PHE A 228 14.58 7.36 -8.59
C PHE A 228 14.07 6.36 -7.55
N PHE A 229 13.05 6.76 -6.77
CA PHE A 229 12.38 5.84 -5.85
C PHE A 229 11.80 4.62 -6.59
N ASN A 230 11.10 4.85 -7.72
CA ASN A 230 10.48 3.78 -8.47
C ASN A 230 11.51 2.78 -9.02
N GLN A 231 12.69 3.27 -9.45
CA GLN A 231 13.79 2.42 -9.91
C GLN A 231 14.40 1.63 -8.75
N ILE A 232 14.69 2.27 -7.59
CA ILE A 232 15.16 1.58 -6.39
C ILE A 232 14.14 0.51 -5.97
N LEU A 233 12.85 0.87 -5.94
CA LEU A 233 11.80 -0.07 -5.57
C LEU A 233 11.83 -1.31 -6.46
N SER A 234 11.82 -1.13 -7.79
CA SER A 234 11.87 -2.24 -8.75
C SER A 234 13.08 -3.14 -8.52
N SER A 235 14.26 -2.54 -8.35
CA SER A 235 15.52 -3.26 -8.15
C SER A 235 15.52 -4.04 -6.83
N VAL A 236 15.07 -3.41 -5.75
CA VAL A 236 15.00 -4.03 -4.42
C VAL A 236 14.03 -5.19 -4.38
N ILE A 237 12.81 -5.02 -4.91
CA ILE A 237 11.78 -6.08 -4.87
C ILE A 237 11.97 -7.15 -5.94
N GLU A 238 12.87 -6.91 -6.90
CA GLU A 238 13.18 -7.80 -8.05
C GLU A 238 11.93 -8.12 -8.89
N LEU A 239 11.07 -7.11 -9.07
CA LEU A 239 9.84 -7.20 -9.87
C LEU A 239 9.67 -5.94 -10.72
N GLU A 240 8.98 -6.10 -11.84
CA GLU A 240 8.53 -4.96 -12.63
C GLU A 240 7.59 -4.07 -11.82
N VAL A 241 7.84 -2.75 -11.86
CA VAL A 241 7.01 -1.73 -11.22
C VAL A 241 6.31 -0.91 -12.28
N LEU A 242 4.99 -0.92 -12.24
CA LEU A 242 4.09 -0.30 -13.20
C LEU A 242 3.42 0.93 -12.57
N CYS A 243 3.87 2.13 -12.93
CA CYS A 243 3.27 3.37 -12.45
C CYS A 243 1.94 3.64 -13.13
N SER A 244 0.88 3.86 -12.35
CA SER A 244 -0.43 4.25 -12.88
C SER A 244 -0.39 5.59 -13.60
N LYS A 245 -1.15 5.72 -14.71
CA LYS A 245 -1.41 7.02 -15.34
C LYS A 245 -2.22 7.95 -14.45
N LYS A 246 -3.03 7.39 -13.57
CA LYS A 246 -3.91 8.10 -12.64
C LYS A 246 -3.35 8.00 -11.23
N VAL A 247 -2.95 9.13 -10.68
CA VAL A 247 -2.41 9.19 -9.31
C VAL A 247 -3.50 8.90 -8.29
N GLU A 248 -4.74 9.32 -8.57
CA GLU A 248 -5.91 9.17 -7.69
C GLU A 248 -6.67 7.87 -8.01
N SER A 249 -5.99 6.72 -7.91
CA SER A 249 -6.59 5.41 -8.23
C SER A 249 -7.77 5.07 -7.31
N THR A 250 -7.77 5.55 -6.07
CA THR A 250 -8.87 5.38 -5.12
C THR A 250 -10.16 6.04 -5.63
N ALA A 251 -10.08 7.32 -6.01
CA ALA A 251 -11.24 8.04 -6.55
C ALA A 251 -11.72 7.41 -7.86
N LEU A 252 -10.78 6.99 -8.72
CA LEU A 252 -11.08 6.31 -9.97
C LEU A 252 -11.80 4.97 -9.74
N GLY A 253 -11.36 4.19 -8.75
CA GLY A 253 -11.98 2.92 -8.40
C GLY A 253 -13.39 3.07 -7.87
N ALA A 254 -13.64 4.10 -7.05
CA ALA A 254 -14.99 4.44 -6.62
C ALA A 254 -15.89 4.83 -7.81
N ALA A 255 -15.36 5.62 -8.76
CA ALA A 255 -16.07 5.97 -9.99
C ALA A 255 -16.36 4.75 -10.88
N TYR A 256 -15.41 3.82 -11.01
CA TYR A 256 -15.64 2.56 -11.72
C TYR A 256 -16.73 1.71 -11.07
N LEU A 257 -16.73 1.59 -9.73
CA LEU A 257 -17.79 0.86 -9.02
C LEU A 257 -19.16 1.50 -9.25
N ALA A 258 -19.25 2.83 -9.25
CA ALA A 258 -20.49 3.54 -9.54
C ALA A 258 -20.95 3.25 -10.99
N GLY A 259 -20.04 3.29 -11.98
CA GLY A 259 -20.33 2.96 -13.37
C GLY A 259 -20.73 1.49 -13.57
N ILE A 260 -20.10 0.56 -12.84
CA ILE A 260 -20.46 -0.86 -12.86
C ILE A 260 -21.86 -1.06 -12.26
N GLY A 261 -22.15 -0.44 -11.13
CA GLY A 261 -23.47 -0.50 -10.50
C GLY A 261 -24.59 0.14 -11.32
N ALA A 262 -24.24 1.12 -12.17
CA ALA A 262 -25.15 1.72 -13.13
C ALA A 262 -25.30 0.91 -14.44
N GLY A 263 -24.47 -0.12 -14.66
CA GLY A 263 -24.47 -0.92 -15.89
C GLY A 263 -23.76 -0.27 -17.09
N GLU A 264 -22.99 0.80 -16.87
CA GLU A 264 -22.31 1.57 -17.92
C GLU A 264 -20.93 0.97 -18.30
N VAL A 265 -20.27 0.30 -17.39
CA VAL A 265 -18.96 -0.34 -17.58
C VAL A 265 -18.91 -1.69 -16.86
N SER A 266 -17.97 -2.55 -17.27
CA SER A 266 -17.71 -3.83 -16.60
C SER A 266 -16.29 -3.89 -16.01
N LEU A 267 -16.02 -4.85 -15.11
CA LEU A 267 -14.66 -5.12 -14.61
C LEU A 267 -13.68 -5.44 -15.75
N GLN A 268 -14.18 -6.09 -16.82
CA GLN A 268 -13.37 -6.39 -18.00
C GLN A 268 -12.96 -5.12 -18.76
N ASP A 269 -13.88 -4.13 -18.88
CA ASP A 269 -13.58 -2.86 -19.52
C ASP A 269 -12.54 -2.08 -18.72
N VAL A 270 -12.66 -2.04 -17.39
CA VAL A 270 -11.66 -1.43 -16.51
C VAL A 270 -10.30 -2.09 -16.70
N SER A 271 -10.25 -3.43 -16.73
CA SER A 271 -9.00 -4.19 -16.90
C SER A 271 -8.34 -3.91 -18.25
N LYS A 272 -9.10 -3.87 -19.34
CA LYS A 272 -8.60 -3.61 -20.71
C LYS A 272 -8.08 -2.18 -20.88
N ASN A 273 -8.70 -1.22 -20.20
CA ASN A 273 -8.36 0.19 -20.31
C ASN A 273 -7.21 0.60 -19.39
N TRP A 274 -6.78 -0.28 -18.47
CA TRP A 274 -5.65 0.01 -17.63
C TRP A 274 -4.34 -0.09 -18.40
N SER A 275 -3.49 0.91 -18.27
CA SER A 275 -2.13 0.88 -18.81
C SER A 275 -1.22 1.75 -17.96
N PRO A 276 0.05 1.41 -17.83
CA PRO A 276 1.00 2.21 -17.06
C PRO A 276 1.34 3.51 -17.79
N LYS A 277 1.73 4.52 -17.01
CA LYS A 277 2.38 5.74 -17.49
C LYS A 277 3.89 5.52 -17.69
N ALA A 278 4.49 4.73 -16.79
CA ALA A 278 5.90 4.38 -16.80
C ALA A 278 6.08 2.99 -16.22
N GLU A 279 7.12 2.32 -16.68
CA GLU A 279 7.51 0.97 -16.29
C GLU A 279 8.97 1.00 -15.85
N TYR A 280 9.27 0.32 -14.74
CA TYR A 280 10.62 0.20 -14.19
C TYR A 280 10.95 -1.27 -14.03
N ASN A 281 12.04 -1.69 -14.64
CA ASN A 281 12.55 -3.05 -14.52
C ASN A 281 13.69 -3.08 -13.50
N PRO A 282 13.88 -4.23 -12.81
CA PRO A 282 14.98 -4.39 -11.87
C PRO A 282 16.34 -4.09 -12.54
N ASP A 283 17.15 -3.26 -11.87
CA ASP A 283 18.54 -3.05 -12.25
C ASP A 283 19.39 -4.13 -11.58
N SER A 284 19.98 -5.01 -12.36
CA SER A 284 20.83 -6.11 -11.88
C SER A 284 22.14 -5.64 -11.24
N SER A 285 22.51 -4.36 -11.41
CA SER A 285 23.68 -3.77 -10.75
C SER A 285 23.39 -3.29 -9.33
N TYR A 286 22.13 -3.24 -8.90
CA TYR A 286 21.78 -2.83 -7.54
C TYR A 286 22.26 -3.87 -6.52
N ASP A 287 22.99 -3.40 -5.50
CA ASP A 287 23.52 -4.28 -4.44
C ASP A 287 22.42 -4.73 -3.47
N LEU A 288 21.90 -5.92 -3.68
CA LEU A 288 20.91 -6.54 -2.78
C LEU A 288 21.44 -6.88 -1.38
N GLY A 289 22.77 -6.95 -1.18
CA GLY A 289 23.38 -7.12 0.13
C GLY A 289 23.06 -5.98 1.09
N ARG A 290 22.69 -4.80 0.57
CA ARG A 290 22.18 -3.69 1.37
C ARG A 290 20.87 -4.02 2.06
N TYR A 291 19.96 -4.74 1.40
CA TYR A 291 18.73 -5.22 2.02
C TYR A 291 19.01 -6.21 3.16
N ASP A 292 19.94 -7.14 2.96
CA ASP A 292 20.30 -8.13 3.99
C ASP A 292 20.89 -7.44 5.23
N THR A 293 21.76 -6.45 5.03
CA THR A 293 22.33 -5.63 6.11
C THR A 293 21.24 -4.83 6.83
N TRP A 294 20.33 -4.20 6.10
CA TRP A 294 19.18 -3.49 6.68
C TRP A 294 18.33 -4.42 7.54
N LYS A 295 18.08 -5.62 7.07
CA LYS A 295 17.31 -6.65 7.78
C LYS A 295 17.97 -7.10 9.08
N GLU A 296 19.30 -7.20 9.10
CA GLU A 296 20.04 -7.46 10.35
C GLU A 296 19.82 -6.34 11.38
N PHE A 297 19.89 -5.06 10.95
CA PHE A 297 19.64 -3.94 11.84
C PHE A 297 18.18 -3.91 12.33
N LEU A 298 17.23 -4.19 11.45
CA LEU A 298 15.83 -4.32 11.82
C LEU A 298 15.63 -5.38 12.90
N ASN A 299 16.21 -6.58 12.70
CA ASN A 299 16.10 -7.67 13.68
C ASN A 299 16.71 -7.30 15.05
N ARG A 300 17.84 -6.57 15.07
CA ARG A 300 18.43 -6.06 16.32
C ARG A 300 17.56 -5.03 17.02
N LEU A 301 16.77 -4.27 16.27
CA LEU A 301 15.88 -3.25 16.82
C LEU A 301 14.64 -3.86 17.48
N ILE A 302 14.14 -4.99 16.93
CA ILE A 302 12.87 -5.59 17.37
C ILE A 302 13.07 -6.85 18.26
N SER A 303 14.33 -7.27 18.51
CA SER A 303 14.69 -8.33 19.46
C SER A 303 14.65 -7.79 20.89
#